data_0e066a5e55ac2ee591415d536d9ceb88
#
_entry.id   0e066a5e55ac2ee591415d536d9ceb88
#
_cell.length_a   1.000
_cell.length_b   1.000
_cell.length_c   1.000
_cell.angle_alpha   90.00
_cell.angle_beta   90.00
_cell.angle_gamma   90.00
#
_symmetry.space_group_name_H-M   'P 1'
#
loop_
_entity.id
_entity.type
_entity.pdbx_description
1 polymer ?
#
loop_
_entity_poly.entity_id
_entity_poly.type
_entity_poly.pdbx_seq_one_letter_code
_entity_poly.pdbx_strand_id
1 'polypeptide(L)' 'MAHQWEILTLRGLAATDERAEQFTGTLVIHREGSAEPVESVNVTVKRAILAELHAHLSRLLERSTAYRHK' A
#
# COMPACT_ATOMS: atom_id res chain seq x y z
N MET A 1 2.11 21.76 9.77
CA MET A 1 1.57 20.58 10.35
C MET A 1 1.42 19.47 9.38
N ALA A 2 1.91 18.35 9.69
CA ALA A 2 1.80 17.19 8.81
C ALA A 2 0.43 16.57 8.95
N HIS A 3 -0.12 16.14 7.84
CA HIS A 3 -1.37 15.41 7.84
C HIS A 3 -1.07 13.93 7.76
N GLN A 4 -1.91 13.17 8.39
CA GLN A 4 -1.78 11.73 8.36
C GLN A 4 -2.71 11.20 7.30
N TRP A 5 -2.19 10.33 6.43
CA TRP A 5 -2.99 9.71 5.40
C TRP A 5 -3.23 8.27 5.76
N GLU A 6 -4.42 7.82 5.49
CA GLU A 6 -4.77 6.44 5.76
C GLU A 6 -4.97 5.71 4.45
N ILE A 7 -4.33 4.55 4.31
CA ILE A 7 -4.50 3.75 3.12
C ILE A 7 -5.70 2.84 3.33
N LEU A 8 -6.71 3.01 2.51
CA LEU A 8 -7.91 2.21 2.64
C LEU A 8 -7.80 0.92 1.86
N THR A 9 -7.24 0.98 0.66
CA THR A 9 -7.11 -0.23 -0.13
C THR A 9 -6.19 0.04 -1.31
N LEU A 10 -5.70 -1.04 -1.88
CA LEU A 10 -4.90 -0.99 -3.08
C LEU A 10 -5.52 -1.98 -4.05
N ARG A 11 -5.95 -1.51 -5.21
CA ARG A 11 -6.60 -2.40 -6.15
C ARG A 11 -5.96 -2.31 -7.52
N GLY A 12 -6.23 -3.31 -8.31
CA GLY A 12 -5.76 -3.33 -9.67
C GLY A 12 -4.26 -3.49 -9.80
N LEU A 13 -3.60 -4.01 -8.78
CA LEU A 13 -2.15 -4.17 -8.85
C LEU A 13 -1.81 -5.27 -9.83
N ALA A 14 -1.09 -4.91 -10.88
CA ALA A 14 -0.76 -5.85 -11.92
C ALA A 14 0.55 -5.47 -12.56
N ALA A 15 1.24 -6.46 -13.11
CA ALA A 15 2.49 -6.22 -13.80
C ALA A 15 2.23 -5.46 -15.08
N THR A 16 3.13 -4.54 -15.40
CA THR A 16 2.98 -3.76 -16.62
C THR A 16 3.73 -4.36 -17.79
N ASP A 17 4.58 -5.35 -17.53
CA ASP A 17 5.34 -5.98 -18.59
C ASP A 17 5.45 -7.47 -18.33
N GLU A 18 5.96 -8.18 -19.29
CA GLU A 18 6.05 -9.63 -19.21
C GLU A 18 7.03 -10.09 -18.16
N ARG A 19 8.00 -9.27 -17.86
CA ARG A 19 9.01 -9.63 -16.86
C ARG A 19 8.58 -9.35 -15.44
N ALA A 20 7.46 -8.68 -15.28
CA ALA A 20 6.98 -8.30 -13.96
C ALA A 20 8.02 -7.48 -13.23
N GLU A 21 8.68 -6.58 -13.94
CA GLU A 21 9.67 -5.70 -13.33
C GLU A 21 9.03 -4.49 -12.71
N GLN A 22 7.81 -4.20 -13.12
CA GLN A 22 7.13 -3.01 -12.67
C GLN A 22 5.64 -3.29 -12.55
N PHE A 23 5.05 -2.73 -11.54
CA PHE A 23 3.63 -2.95 -11.28
C PHE A 23 2.91 -1.62 -11.16
N THR A 24 1.67 -1.59 -11.56
CA THR A 24 0.83 -0.42 -11.36
C THR A 24 -0.42 -0.82 -10.60
N GLY A 25 -1.01 0.15 -9.96
CA GLY A 25 -2.24 -0.07 -9.22
C GLY A 25 -2.85 1.23 -8.82
N THR A 26 -3.98 1.16 -8.14
CA THR A 26 -4.66 2.35 -7.66
C THR A 26 -4.72 2.30 -6.14
N LEU A 27 -4.16 3.31 -5.54
CA LEU A 27 -4.14 3.43 -4.08
C LEU A 27 -5.29 4.34 -3.67
N VAL A 28 -6.16 3.84 -2.81
CA VAL A 28 -7.29 4.62 -2.31
C VAL A 28 -6.92 5.09 -0.92
N ILE A 29 -6.86 6.39 -0.74
CA ILE A 29 -6.39 6.97 0.52
C ILE A 29 -7.41 7.96 1.04
N HIS A 30 -7.28 8.26 2.31
CA HIS A 30 -8.15 9.18 3.00
C HIS A 30 -7.32 9.97 3.99
N ARG A 31 -7.48 11.28 3.99
CA ARG A 31 -6.75 12.12 4.93
C ARG A 31 -7.48 12.10 6.26
N GLU A 32 -6.74 11.74 7.28
CA GLU A 32 -7.30 11.62 8.60
C GLU A 32 -7.82 12.96 9.09
N GLY A 33 -8.99 12.94 9.69
CA GLY A 33 -9.58 14.16 10.21
C GLY A 33 -10.26 15.01 9.18
N SER A 34 -10.30 14.55 7.94
CA SER A 34 -10.90 15.31 6.87
C SER A 34 -12.29 14.80 6.57
N ALA A 35 -13.19 15.72 6.28
CA ALA A 35 -14.54 15.36 5.85
C ALA A 35 -14.58 15.12 4.35
N GLU A 36 -13.47 15.33 3.69
CA GLU A 36 -13.41 15.19 2.25
C GLU A 36 -13.53 13.73 1.84
N PRO A 37 -14.02 13.50 0.64
CA PRO A 37 -14.10 12.14 0.13
C PRO A 37 -12.71 11.56 -0.07
N VAL A 38 -12.66 10.24 -0.19
CA VAL A 38 -11.38 9.57 -0.41
C VAL A 38 -10.84 9.94 -1.78
N GLU A 39 -9.56 9.76 -1.93
CA GLU A 39 -8.88 10.04 -3.18
C GLU A 39 -8.29 8.77 -3.73
N SER A 40 -8.20 8.71 -5.04
CA SER A 40 -7.56 7.59 -5.71
C SER A 40 -6.30 8.09 -6.39
N VAL A 41 -5.21 7.38 -6.18
CA VAL A 41 -3.92 7.75 -6.73
C VAL A 41 -3.36 6.57 -7.50
N ASN A 42 -2.98 6.81 -8.74
CA ASN A 42 -2.33 5.77 -9.52
C ASN A 42 -0.87 5.71 -9.10
N VAL A 43 -0.40 4.52 -8.83
CA VAL A 43 0.98 4.33 -8.38
C VAL A 43 1.68 3.32 -9.25
N THR A 44 2.98 3.49 -9.34
CA THR A 44 3.84 2.56 -10.05
C THR A 44 4.93 2.12 -9.09
N VAL A 45 5.15 0.82 -9.00
CA VAL A 45 6.10 0.26 -8.06
C VAL A 45 7.02 -0.69 -8.81
N LYS A 46 8.31 -0.51 -8.62
CA LYS A 46 9.26 -1.44 -9.20
C LYS A 46 9.31 -2.71 -8.37
N ARG A 47 9.64 -3.80 -9.03
CA ARG A 47 9.65 -5.09 -8.38
C ARG A 47 10.53 -5.10 -7.14
N ALA A 48 11.71 -4.51 -7.23
CA ALA A 48 12.63 -4.51 -6.10
C ALA A 48 12.03 -3.80 -4.90
N ILE A 49 11.35 -2.69 -5.15
CA ILE A 49 10.71 -1.94 -4.07
C ILE A 49 9.55 -2.72 -3.48
N LEU A 50 8.80 -3.38 -4.35
CA LEU A 50 7.66 -4.17 -3.88
C LEU A 50 8.13 -5.31 -2.98
N ALA A 51 9.22 -5.97 -3.37
CA ALA A 51 9.77 -7.05 -2.57
C ALA A 51 10.27 -6.56 -1.22
N GLU A 52 10.92 -5.41 -1.24
CA GLU A 52 11.43 -4.82 -0.02
C GLU A 52 10.28 -4.44 0.91
N LEU A 53 9.25 -3.84 0.33
CA LEU A 53 8.09 -3.46 1.11
C LEU A 53 7.41 -4.67 1.71
N HIS A 54 7.31 -5.73 0.94
CA HIS A 54 6.70 -6.96 1.41
C HIS A 54 7.45 -7.51 2.61
N ALA A 55 8.78 -7.49 2.55
CA ALA A 55 9.60 -8.00 3.65
C ALA A 55 9.39 -7.17 4.91
N HIS A 56 9.32 -5.85 4.76
CA HIS A 56 9.12 -4.98 5.90
C HIS A 56 7.74 -5.19 6.51
N LEU A 57 6.73 -5.27 5.67
CA LEU A 57 5.37 -5.45 6.16
C LEU A 57 5.20 -6.79 6.85
N SER A 58 5.81 -7.82 6.31
CA SER A 58 5.73 -9.13 6.92
C SER A 58 6.29 -9.12 8.33
N ARG A 59 7.43 -8.43 8.51
CA ARG A 59 8.02 -8.34 9.83
C ARG A 59 7.14 -7.58 10.80
N LEU A 60 6.54 -6.50 10.33
CA LEU A 60 5.66 -5.73 11.18
C LEU A 60 4.46 -6.54 11.63
N LEU A 61 3.89 -7.29 10.70
CA LEU A 61 2.73 -8.12 11.02
C LEU A 61 3.08 -9.23 12.00
N GLU A 62 4.26 -9.81 11.84
CA GLU A 62 4.68 -10.88 12.73
C GLU A 62 4.90 -10.40 14.14
N ARG A 63 5.32 -9.14 14.28
CA ARG A 63 5.58 -8.60 15.62
C ARG A 63 4.32 -8.14 16.30
N SER A 64 3.25 -7.99 15.56
CA SER A 64 2.01 -7.50 16.13
C SER A 64 1.21 -8.64 16.70
N THR A 65 1.19 -8.76 18.01
CA THR A 65 0.42 -9.82 18.65
C THR A 65 -1.06 -9.65 18.44
N ALA A 66 -1.51 -8.42 18.36
CA ALA A 66 -2.91 -8.18 18.12
C ALA A 66 -3.35 -8.77 16.80
N TYR A 67 -2.50 -8.68 15.82
CA TYR A 67 -2.80 -9.21 14.53
C TYR A 67 -2.86 -10.73 14.54
N ARG A 68 -1.96 -11.34 15.30
CA ARG A 68 -1.86 -12.78 15.31
C ARG A 68 -2.91 -13.45 16.14
N HIS A 69 -3.59 -12.70 16.89
CA HIS A 69 -4.59 -13.24 17.77
C HIS A 69 -5.69 -13.87 17.00
N LYS A 70 -5.98 -14.82 17.11
CA LYS A 70 -6.97 -15.36 16.31
C LYS A 70 -7.44 -16.37 16.68
#